data_eac393f1348d12ab34dec3f624a82f1d
#
_entry.id   eac393f1348d12ab34dec3f624a82f1d
#
_cell.length_a   1.000
_cell.length_b   1.000
_cell.length_c   1.000
_cell.angle_alpha   90.00
_cell.angle_beta   90.00
_cell.angle_gamma   90.00
#
_symmetry.space_group_name_H-M   'P 1'
#
loop_
_entity.id
_entity.type
_entity.pdbx_description
1 polymer ?
#
loop_
_entity_poly.entity_id
_entity_poly.type
_entity_poly.pdbx_seq_one_letter_code
_entity_poly.pdbx_strand_id
1 'polypeptide(L)' 'MQEEDFAKRLCKLRQKKGASARDMSLSLGQNAGYINNIENGNNLPSMTVFFYICEYLGVTPQEFFDEGNTCPEAL' A
#
# COMPACT_ATOMS: atom_id res chain seq x y z
N MET A 1 4.64 -3.30 -13.58
CA MET A 1 4.79 -2.69 -12.24
C MET A 1 6.00 -3.25 -11.54
N GLN A 2 6.78 -2.40 -10.95
CA GLN A 2 7.98 -2.78 -10.22
C GLN A 2 7.70 -2.73 -8.72
N GLU A 3 8.58 -3.35 -7.94
CA GLU A 3 8.45 -3.33 -6.49
C GLU A 3 8.45 -1.91 -5.95
N GLU A 4 9.26 -1.04 -6.53
CA GLU A 4 9.32 0.35 -6.08
C GLU A 4 8.05 1.11 -6.41
N ASP A 5 7.34 0.72 -7.46
CA ASP A 5 6.05 1.34 -7.77
C ASP A 5 5.01 0.97 -6.72
N PHE A 6 5.03 -0.29 -6.29
CA PHE A 6 4.16 -0.74 -5.21
C PHE A 6 4.47 0.03 -3.93
N ALA A 7 5.76 0.19 -3.61
CA ALA A 7 6.18 0.89 -2.41
C ALA A 7 5.70 2.32 -2.41
N LYS A 8 5.83 3.01 -3.54
CA LYS A 8 5.40 4.40 -3.65
C LYS A 8 3.89 4.52 -3.50
N ARG A 9 3.16 3.61 -4.11
CA ARG A 9 1.70 3.64 -4.05
C ARG A 9 1.23 3.40 -2.62
N LEU A 10 1.83 2.43 -1.94
CA LEU A 10 1.49 2.12 -0.56
C LEU A 10 1.76 3.33 0.34
N CYS A 11 2.91 3.95 0.19
CA CYS A 11 3.28 5.11 0.99
C CYS A 11 2.28 6.25 0.79
N LYS A 12 1.91 6.50 -0.47
CA LYS A 12 0.99 7.58 -0.80
C LYS A 12 -0.37 7.35 -0.17
N LEU A 13 -0.88 6.13 -0.28
CA LEU A 13 -2.20 5.81 0.28
C LEU A 13 -2.19 5.85 1.81
N ARG A 14 -1.10 5.37 2.40
CA ARG A 14 -0.95 5.42 3.85
C ARG A 14 -0.94 6.86 4.36
N GLN A 15 -0.17 7.71 3.69
CA GLN A 15 -0.10 9.12 4.08
C GLN A 15 -1.44 9.81 3.90
N LYS A 16 -2.15 9.46 2.83
CA LYS A 16 -3.47 10.03 2.58
C LYS A 16 -4.44 9.66 3.69
N LYS A 17 -4.32 8.44 4.22
CA LYS A 17 -5.14 8.00 5.34
C LYS A 17 -4.73 8.66 6.66
N GLY A 18 -3.50 9.13 6.73
CA GLY A 18 -2.98 9.74 7.95
C GLY A 18 -2.45 8.73 8.95
N ALA A 19 -2.15 7.50 8.52
CA ALA A 19 -1.65 6.46 9.40
C ALA A 19 -0.13 6.41 9.35
N SER A 20 0.50 6.13 10.49
CA SER A 20 1.93 5.91 10.51
C SER A 20 2.23 4.49 10.01
N ALA A 21 3.44 4.29 9.49
CA ALA A 21 3.86 2.96 9.03
C ALA A 21 3.82 1.96 10.18
N ARG A 22 4.23 2.39 11.37
CA ARG A 22 4.22 1.54 12.56
C ARG A 22 2.79 1.13 12.92
N ASP A 23 1.88 2.09 13.01
CA ASP A 23 0.51 1.78 13.40
C ASP A 23 -0.15 0.85 12.39
N MET A 24 0.07 1.10 11.11
CA MET A 24 -0.46 0.24 10.07
C MET A 24 0.09 -1.18 10.18
N SER A 25 1.41 -1.30 10.41
CA SER A 25 2.05 -2.60 10.56
C SER A 25 1.41 -3.41 11.69
N LEU A 26 1.24 -2.78 12.84
CA LEU A 26 0.66 -3.44 14.00
C LEU A 26 -0.80 -3.79 13.76
N SER A 27 -1.54 -2.93 13.09
CA SER A 27 -2.94 -3.20 12.76
C SER A 27 -3.09 -4.40 11.83
N LEU A 28 -2.07 -4.66 11.02
CA LEU A 28 -2.09 -5.82 10.12
C LEU A 28 -1.60 -7.09 10.80
N GLY A 29 -1.30 -7.02 12.10
CA GLY A 29 -0.79 -8.18 12.82
C GLY A 29 0.67 -8.48 12.53
N GLN A 30 1.41 -7.51 12.05
CA GLN A 30 2.80 -7.67 11.66
C GLN A 30 3.70 -6.95 12.67
N ASN A 31 5.02 -7.12 12.53
CA ASN A 31 5.96 -6.39 13.38
C ASN A 31 5.95 -4.92 13.00
N ALA A 32 6.47 -4.08 13.89
CA ALA A 32 6.36 -2.63 13.75
C ALA A 32 7.06 -2.07 12.51
N GLY A 33 8.05 -2.77 11.97
CA GLY A 33 8.79 -2.31 10.80
C GLY A 33 8.29 -2.87 9.47
N TYR A 34 7.19 -3.62 9.50
CA TYR A 34 6.74 -4.35 8.32
C TYR A 34 6.45 -3.43 7.13
N ILE A 35 5.62 -2.43 7.34
CA ILE A 35 5.23 -1.51 6.26
C ILE A 35 6.44 -0.69 5.80
N ASN A 36 7.28 -0.26 6.75
CA ASN A 36 8.46 0.50 6.39
C ASN A 36 9.40 -0.31 5.48
N ASN A 37 9.54 -1.60 5.74
CA ASN A 37 10.37 -2.46 4.89
C ASN A 37 9.80 -2.55 3.48
N ILE A 38 8.49 -2.64 3.35
CA ILE A 38 7.87 -2.67 2.02
C ILE A 38 8.08 -1.33 1.32
N GLU A 39 7.88 -0.22 2.03
CA GLU A 39 8.00 1.11 1.44
C GLU A 39 9.44 1.43 1.05
N ASN A 40 10.40 0.75 1.68
CA ASN A 40 11.82 0.90 1.31
C ASN A 40 12.22 -0.04 0.17
N GLY A 41 11.28 -0.81 -0.36
CA GLY A 41 11.56 -1.69 -1.48
C GLY A 41 12.23 -3.00 -1.11
N ASN A 42 12.22 -3.36 0.18
CA ASN A 42 12.94 -4.55 0.63
C ASN A 42 12.14 -5.84 0.49
N ASN A 43 10.82 -5.76 0.44
CA ASN A 43 9.99 -6.94 0.26
C ASN A 43 8.60 -6.54 -0.19
N LEU A 44 7.83 -7.52 -0.61
CA LEU A 44 6.43 -7.34 -0.98
C LEU A 44 5.57 -8.17 -0.04
N PRO A 45 4.32 -7.77 0.18
CA PRO A 45 3.42 -8.57 1.01
C PRO A 45 2.94 -9.81 0.26
N SER A 46 2.50 -10.83 1.00
CA SER A 46 1.76 -11.92 0.40
C SER A 46 0.41 -11.39 -0.08
N MET A 47 -0.26 -12.17 -0.94
CA MET A 47 -1.59 -11.77 -1.41
C MET A 47 -2.57 -11.62 -0.26
N THR A 48 -2.50 -12.53 0.72
CA THR A 48 -3.39 -12.44 1.87
C THR A 48 -3.20 -11.11 2.60
N VAL A 49 -1.96 -10.75 2.88
CA VAL A 49 -1.69 -9.49 3.57
C VAL A 49 -2.02 -8.30 2.68
N PHE A 50 -1.81 -8.44 1.38
CA PHE A 50 -2.19 -7.37 0.45
C PHE A 50 -3.68 -7.05 0.55
N PHE A 51 -4.53 -8.07 0.64
CA PHE A 51 -5.96 -7.84 0.81
C PHE A 51 -6.25 -7.12 2.12
N TYR A 52 -5.54 -7.47 3.20
CA TYR A 52 -5.70 -6.76 4.47
C TYR A 52 -5.22 -5.31 4.37
N ILE A 53 -4.16 -5.07 3.61
CA ILE A 53 -3.68 -3.71 3.35
C ILE A 53 -4.77 -2.88 2.68
N CYS A 54 -5.39 -3.44 1.64
CA CYS A 54 -6.46 -2.74 0.94
C CYS A 54 -7.63 -2.46 1.86
N GLU A 55 -7.99 -3.44 2.69
CA GLU A 55 -9.09 -3.27 3.64
C GLU A 55 -8.76 -2.16 4.65
N TYR A 56 -7.54 -2.18 5.17
CA TYR A 56 -7.11 -1.15 6.12
C TYR A 56 -7.17 0.23 5.50
N LEU A 57 -6.77 0.35 4.24
CA LEU A 57 -6.74 1.63 3.55
C LEU A 57 -8.10 2.04 3.00
N GLY A 58 -9.07 1.14 3.02
CA GLY A 58 -10.40 1.44 2.51
C GLY A 58 -10.46 1.52 1.01
N VAL A 59 -9.61 0.76 0.32
CA VAL A 59 -9.61 0.73 -1.14
C VAL A 59 -9.74 -0.70 -1.62
N THR A 60 -10.20 -0.87 -2.85
CA THR A 60 -10.16 -2.17 -3.50
C THR A 60 -8.77 -2.39 -4.07
N PRO A 61 -8.40 -3.66 -4.38
CA PRO A 61 -7.12 -3.90 -5.07
C PRO A 61 -6.99 -3.11 -6.36
N GLN A 62 -8.11 -2.95 -7.10
CA GLN A 62 -8.09 -2.16 -8.31
C GLN A 62 -7.76 -0.70 -8.01
N GLU A 63 -8.40 -0.15 -6.99
CA GLU A 63 -8.16 1.23 -6.59
C GLU A 63 -6.74 1.42 -6.08
N PHE A 64 -6.19 0.40 -5.44
CA PHE A 64 -4.81 0.47 -4.95
C PHE A 64 -3.85 0.77 -6.11
N PHE A 65 -4.06 0.10 -7.25
CA PHE A 65 -3.17 0.26 -8.39
C PHE A 65 -3.58 1.37 -9.34
N ASP A 66 -4.72 2.00 -9.09
CA ASP A 66 -5.20 3.10 -9.92
C ASP A 66 -4.66 4.40 -9.35
N GLU A 67 -3.72 5.00 -10.05
CA GLU A 67 -3.12 6.23 -9.57
C GLU A 67 -3.87 7.46 -10.01
N GLY A 68 -5.05 7.28 -10.56
CA GLY A 68 -5.89 8.41 -10.93
C GLY A 68 -5.47 9.13 -12.18
N ASN A 69 -4.46 8.65 -12.85
CA ASN A 69 -3.99 9.26 -14.08
C ASN A 69 -4.38 8.44 -15.27
N THR A 70 -5.23 7.70 -15.06
CA THR A 70 -5.62 6.84 -16.11
C THR A 70 -6.65 7.48 -17.03
N CYS A 71 -6.45 7.91 -16.93
CA CYS A 71 -7.03 8.21 -17.67
C CYS A 71 -7.35 8.41 -18.65
N PRO A 72 -7.21 8.50 -18.69
CA PRO A 72 -7.51 8.74 -19.50
C PRO A 72 -7.84 8.72 -20.27
N GLU A 73 -7.70 8.85 -20.07
CA GLU A 73 -7.88 8.91 -20.73
C GLU A 73 -8.25 8.85 -21.39
N ALA A 74 -8.09 8.93 -21.08
CA ALA A 74 -8.41 8.98 -21.62
C ALA A 74 -8.77 8.96 -22.23
N LEU A 75 -8.71 9.16 -22.09
CA LEU A 75 -8.97 9.18 -22.65
C LEU A 75 -9.30 9.20 -23.19
#